data_56ec8a7a8321d11b117aa803cc8ec109
#
_entry.id   56ec8a7a8321d11b117aa803cc8ec109
#
_cell.length_a   1.000
_cell.length_b   1.000
_cell.length_c   1.000
_cell.angle_alpha   90.00
_cell.angle_beta   90.00
_cell.angle_gamma   90.00
#
_symmetry.space_group_name_H-M   'P 1'
#
loop_
_entity.id
_entity.type
_entity.pdbx_description
1 polymer ?
#
loop_
_entity_poly.entity_id
_entity_poly.type
_entity_poly.pdbx_seq_one_letter_code
_entity_poly.pdbx_strand_id
1 'polypeptide(L)'
;MLKAHLERAYAPYSGFPVVALVEAEGESFLGVNVENASFPLSQCAERNAVAAMVLAGKRRIDRVHIYSPKGPIPPCGGCRQVLFEFGSSGTEVVMHGPEGYVVRTLGELLPLGFRL
;
A
#
# COMPACT_ATOMS: atom_id res chain seq x y z
N MET A 1 -14.54 3.51 4.42
CA MET A 1 -14.26 2.12 4.29
C MET A 1 -12.86 1.69 4.71
N LEU A 2 -11.81 2.18 4.05
CA LEU A 2 -10.44 1.87 4.52
C LEU A 2 -10.24 2.35 5.94
N LYS A 3 -10.75 3.52 6.26
CA LYS A 3 -10.63 4.11 7.57
C LYS A 3 -11.11 3.18 8.70
N ALA A 4 -12.11 2.34 8.41
CA ALA A 4 -12.69 1.44 9.41
C ALA A 4 -11.69 0.38 9.89
N HIS A 5 -10.64 0.11 9.11
CA HIS A 5 -9.64 -0.91 9.47
C HIS A 5 -8.41 -0.31 10.13
N LEU A 6 -8.36 1.01 10.25
CA LEU A 6 -7.17 1.70 10.71
C LEU A 6 -6.75 1.30 12.12
N GLU A 7 -7.70 1.01 12.99
CA GLU A 7 -7.39 0.62 14.38
C GLU A 7 -6.73 -0.74 14.48
N ARG A 8 -6.75 -1.53 13.40
CA ARG A 8 -6.07 -2.82 13.37
C ARG A 8 -4.59 -2.72 13.09
N ALA A 9 -4.13 -1.54 12.66
CA ALA A 9 -2.69 -1.30 12.46
C ALA A 9 -1.96 -1.38 13.78
N TYR A 10 -0.77 -1.96 13.74
CA TYR A 10 0.07 -2.05 14.93
C TYR A 10 1.24 -1.07 14.77
N ALA A 11 1.07 0.14 15.30
CA ALA A 11 2.05 1.21 15.13
C ALA A 11 2.38 1.87 16.47
N PRO A 12 2.84 1.07 17.49
CA PRO A 12 3.09 1.62 18.81
C PRO A 12 4.31 2.53 18.86
N TYR A 13 5.24 2.41 17.92
CA TYR A 13 6.47 3.19 17.93
C TYR A 13 6.32 4.52 17.23
N SER A 14 5.73 4.52 16.04
CA SER A 14 5.58 5.74 15.26
C SER A 14 4.29 6.49 15.53
N GLY A 15 3.25 5.79 15.97
CA GLY A 15 1.93 6.39 16.09
C GLY A 15 1.35 6.76 14.73
N PHE A 16 1.80 6.11 13.66
CA PHE A 16 1.42 6.45 12.29
C PHE A 16 0.77 5.25 11.62
N PRO A 17 -0.55 5.03 11.88
CA PRO A 17 -1.24 3.88 11.29
C PRO A 17 -1.59 4.13 9.82
N VAL A 18 -1.52 3.07 9.03
CA VAL A 18 -1.81 3.12 7.59
C VAL A 18 -2.60 1.87 7.21
N VAL A 19 -3.56 2.04 6.32
CA VAL A 19 -4.31 0.94 5.71
C VAL A 19 -4.09 0.99 4.21
N ALA A 20 -3.90 -0.16 3.61
CA ALA A 20 -3.79 -0.26 2.16
C ALA A 20 -4.77 -1.30 1.63
N LEU A 21 -5.28 -1.05 0.43
CA LEU A 21 -6.15 -1.99 -0.28
C LEU A 21 -5.60 -2.13 -1.69
N VAL A 22 -5.36 -3.36 -2.10
CA VAL A 22 -4.91 -3.67 -3.46
C VAL A 22 -6.06 -4.35 -4.20
N GLU A 23 -6.46 -3.76 -5.33
CA GLU A 23 -7.44 -4.36 -6.23
C GLU A 23 -6.68 -5.18 -7.26
N ALA A 24 -6.97 -6.46 -7.34
CA ALA A 24 -6.25 -7.35 -8.25
C ALA A 24 -7.21 -8.39 -8.82
N GLU A 25 -7.34 -8.38 -10.15
CA GLU A 25 -8.11 -9.39 -10.89
C GLU A 25 -9.52 -9.58 -10.31
N GLY A 26 -10.20 -8.49 -10.00
CA GLY A 26 -11.58 -8.53 -9.54
C GLY A 26 -11.75 -8.71 -8.04
N GLU A 27 -10.67 -8.82 -7.27
CA GLU A 27 -10.73 -8.98 -5.83
C GLU A 27 -9.94 -7.89 -5.12
N SER A 28 -10.26 -7.68 -3.85
CA SER A 28 -9.59 -6.67 -3.03
C SER A 28 -8.89 -7.32 -1.86
N PHE A 29 -7.69 -6.81 -1.53
CA PHE A 29 -6.86 -7.34 -0.46
C PHE A 29 -6.42 -6.21 0.45
N LEU A 30 -6.68 -6.37 1.76
CA LEU A 30 -6.36 -5.35 2.74
C LEU A 30 -5.06 -5.66 3.46
N GLY A 31 -4.36 -4.61 3.86
CA GLY A 31 -3.19 -4.72 4.71
C GLY A 31 -3.12 -3.51 5.63
N VAL A 32 -2.53 -3.70 6.80
CA VAL A 32 -2.23 -2.61 7.73
C VAL A 32 -0.75 -2.69 8.05
N ASN A 33 -0.16 -1.57 8.51
CA ASN A 33 1.24 -1.62 8.90
C ASN A 33 1.39 -2.34 10.24
N VAL A 34 2.49 -3.07 10.38
CA VAL A 34 2.82 -3.83 11.57
C VAL A 34 4.26 -3.50 11.92
N GLU A 35 4.45 -2.74 13.00
CA GLU A 35 5.77 -2.32 13.43
C GLU A 35 6.40 -3.35 14.35
N ASN A 36 7.72 -3.30 14.42
CA ASN A 36 8.49 -4.20 15.25
C ASN A 36 9.54 -3.40 16.01
N ALA A 37 9.86 -3.83 17.24
CA ALA A 37 10.91 -3.20 18.01
C ALA A 37 12.24 -3.23 17.26
N SER A 38 12.48 -4.28 16.48
CA SER A 38 13.57 -4.31 15.51
C SER A 38 13.05 -3.63 14.25
N PHE A 39 13.30 -2.34 14.16
CA PHE A 39 12.66 -1.49 13.16
C PHE A 39 12.74 -1.99 11.72
N PRO A 40 13.88 -2.53 11.26
CA PRO A 40 13.95 -3.05 9.88
C PRO A 40 12.98 -4.20 9.59
N LEU A 41 12.42 -4.85 10.62
CA LEU A 41 11.46 -5.93 10.46
C LEU A 41 10.02 -5.42 10.39
N SER A 42 9.81 -4.12 10.53
CA SER A 42 8.48 -3.53 10.40
C SER A 42 7.96 -3.71 8.97
N GLN A 43 6.66 -3.96 8.85
CA GLN A 43 6.03 -4.19 7.55
C GLN A 43 5.05 -3.06 7.23
N CYS A 44 5.15 -2.51 6.02
CA CYS A 44 4.23 -1.50 5.55
C CYS A 44 2.89 -2.11 5.17
N ALA A 45 1.82 -1.32 5.26
CA ALA A 45 0.49 -1.76 4.92
C ALA A 45 0.41 -2.30 3.48
N GLU A 46 1.07 -1.64 2.55
CA GLU A 46 1.05 -2.03 1.14
C GLU A 46 1.67 -3.41 0.93
N ARG A 47 2.77 -3.69 1.62
CA ARG A 47 3.42 -5.00 1.49
C ARG A 47 2.55 -6.11 2.05
N ASN A 48 1.85 -5.84 3.15
CA ASN A 48 0.96 -6.83 3.75
C ASN A 48 -0.24 -7.09 2.85
N ALA A 49 -0.76 -6.05 2.18
CA ALA A 49 -1.84 -6.23 1.21
C ALA A 49 -1.37 -7.07 0.01
N VAL A 50 -0.15 -6.81 -0.48
CA VAL A 50 0.41 -7.58 -1.59
C VAL A 50 0.62 -9.03 -1.17
N ALA A 51 1.10 -9.27 0.05
CA ALA A 51 1.29 -10.62 0.54
C ALA A 51 -0.04 -11.40 0.57
N ALA A 52 -1.12 -10.74 1.00
CA ALA A 52 -2.45 -11.34 1.00
C ALA A 52 -2.91 -11.66 -0.43
N MET A 53 -2.65 -10.75 -1.36
CA MET A 53 -2.98 -10.95 -2.76
C MET A 53 -2.27 -12.18 -3.33
N VAL A 54 -0.97 -12.28 -3.06
CA VAL A 54 -0.16 -13.40 -3.55
C VAL A 54 -0.64 -14.72 -2.96
N LEU A 55 -0.99 -14.72 -1.67
CA LEU A 55 -1.52 -15.91 -1.01
C LEU A 55 -2.82 -16.38 -1.69
N ALA A 56 -3.65 -15.44 -2.14
CA ALA A 56 -4.91 -15.75 -2.82
C ALA A 56 -4.71 -16.17 -4.27
N GLY A 57 -3.48 -16.19 -4.78
CA GLY A 57 -3.18 -16.64 -6.14
C GLY A 57 -3.27 -15.54 -7.19
N LYS A 58 -3.44 -14.29 -6.79
CA LYS A 58 -3.50 -13.18 -7.73
C LYS A 58 -2.12 -12.60 -7.96
N ARG A 59 -1.88 -12.12 -9.19
CA ARG A 59 -0.53 -11.67 -9.59
C ARG A 59 -0.53 -10.34 -10.32
N ARG A 60 -1.70 -9.74 -10.59
CA ARG A 60 -1.76 -8.48 -11.32
C ARG A 60 -2.58 -7.46 -10.55
N ILE A 61 -1.93 -6.35 -10.18
CA ILE A 61 -2.56 -5.23 -9.47
C ILE A 61 -3.22 -4.30 -10.49
N ASP A 62 -4.49 -4.01 -10.27
CA ASP A 62 -5.23 -3.06 -11.10
C ASP A 62 -5.22 -1.66 -10.50
N ARG A 63 -5.34 -1.55 -9.18
CA ARG A 63 -5.34 -0.25 -8.49
C ARG A 63 -4.97 -0.45 -7.03
N VAL A 64 -4.37 0.59 -6.44
CA VAL A 64 -3.96 0.59 -5.04
C VAL A 64 -4.61 1.77 -4.34
N HIS A 65 -5.14 1.54 -3.14
CA HIS A 65 -5.65 2.58 -2.26
C HIS A 65 -4.87 2.56 -0.96
N ILE A 66 -4.48 3.74 -0.49
CA ILE A 66 -3.77 3.89 0.78
C ILE A 66 -4.52 4.95 1.60
N TYR A 67 -4.75 4.69 2.87
CA TYR A 67 -5.36 5.67 3.76
C TYR A 67 -4.47 5.95 4.96
N SER A 68 -4.29 7.22 5.30
CA SER A 68 -3.62 7.66 6.51
C SER A 68 -4.39 8.82 7.12
N PRO A 69 -4.53 8.86 8.46
CA PRO A 69 -5.18 9.99 9.13
C PRO A 69 -4.32 11.27 9.08
N LYS A 70 -3.06 11.15 8.68
CA LYS A 70 -2.15 12.29 8.56
C LYS A 70 -2.27 12.99 7.20
N GLY A 71 -3.18 12.54 6.35
CA GLY A 71 -3.41 13.10 5.03
C GLY A 71 -2.95 12.14 3.94
N PRO A 72 -3.13 12.52 2.66
CA PRO A 72 -2.65 11.67 1.58
C PRO A 72 -1.13 11.52 1.68
N ILE A 73 -0.66 10.28 1.81
CA ILE A 73 0.76 9.98 1.88
C ILE A 73 1.15 9.05 0.72
N PRO A 74 2.33 9.26 0.12
CA PRO A 74 2.81 8.32 -0.89
C PRO A 74 3.36 7.07 -0.24
N PRO A 75 3.36 5.93 -0.94
CA PRO A 75 4.04 4.74 -0.45
C PRO A 75 5.55 4.99 -0.40
N CYS A 76 6.24 4.37 0.54
CA CYS A 76 7.69 4.50 0.63
C CYS A 76 8.36 3.88 -0.61
N GLY A 77 9.65 4.17 -0.80
CA GLY A 77 10.36 3.70 -1.98
C GLY A 77 10.32 2.18 -2.16
N GLY A 78 10.54 1.45 -1.07
CA GLY A 78 10.47 -0.01 -1.12
C GLY A 78 9.09 -0.52 -1.48
N CYS A 79 8.04 0.11 -0.96
CA CYS A 79 6.67 -0.28 -1.29
C CYS A 79 6.35 -0.02 -2.76
N ARG A 80 6.88 1.08 -3.31
CA ARG A 80 6.69 1.37 -4.73
C ARG A 80 7.25 0.25 -5.60
N GLN A 81 8.43 -0.25 -5.25
CA GLN A 81 9.05 -1.35 -5.99
C GLN A 81 8.24 -2.64 -5.82
N VAL A 82 7.77 -2.93 -4.60
CA VAL A 82 6.94 -4.11 -4.35
C VAL A 82 5.65 -4.05 -5.18
N LEU A 83 5.01 -2.89 -5.22
CA LEU A 83 3.80 -2.72 -6.03
C LEU A 83 4.09 -2.86 -7.52
N PHE A 84 5.23 -2.34 -7.96
CA PHE A 84 5.60 -2.38 -9.37
C PHE A 84 5.84 -3.81 -9.87
N GLU A 85 6.25 -4.70 -8.98
CA GLU A 85 6.45 -6.11 -9.36
C GLU A 85 5.18 -6.73 -9.95
N PHE A 86 4.02 -6.35 -9.42
CA PHE A 86 2.73 -6.91 -9.83
C PHE A 86 1.85 -5.92 -10.58
N GLY A 87 2.30 -4.69 -10.72
CA GLY A 87 1.56 -3.65 -11.43
C GLY A 87 2.25 -3.24 -12.72
N SER A 88 2.01 -2.01 -13.13
CA SER A 88 2.64 -1.44 -14.32
C SER A 88 2.79 0.06 -14.12
N SER A 89 3.43 0.73 -15.07
CA SER A 89 3.57 2.19 -15.02
C SER A 89 2.23 2.91 -14.97
N GLY A 90 1.18 2.31 -15.54
CA GLY A 90 -0.16 2.91 -15.56
C GLY A 90 -1.03 2.58 -14.35
N THR A 91 -0.56 1.71 -13.45
CA THR A 91 -1.32 1.37 -12.26
C THR A 91 -1.53 2.60 -11.39
N GLU A 92 -2.80 2.88 -11.05
CA GLU A 92 -3.12 4.03 -10.23
C GLU A 92 -2.94 3.74 -8.74
N VAL A 93 -2.37 4.70 -8.03
CA VAL A 93 -2.25 4.69 -6.58
C VAL A 93 -3.07 5.86 -6.06
N VAL A 94 -4.13 5.54 -5.31
CA VAL A 94 -5.02 6.54 -4.74
C VAL A 94 -4.65 6.72 -3.28
N MET A 95 -4.12 7.90 -2.95
CA MET A 95 -3.66 8.21 -1.60
C MET A 95 -4.72 9.04 -0.91
N HIS A 96 -5.38 8.46 0.09
CA HIS A 96 -6.49 9.09 0.79
C HIS A 96 -6.06 9.69 2.12
N GLY A 97 -6.72 10.79 2.48
CA GLY A 97 -6.61 11.37 3.80
C GLY A 97 -8.00 11.74 4.31
N PRO A 98 -8.11 12.34 5.49
CA PRO A 98 -9.42 12.69 6.04
C PRO A 98 -10.19 13.70 5.19
N GLU A 99 -9.50 14.53 4.41
CA GLU A 99 -10.13 15.62 3.69
C GLU A 99 -10.03 15.50 2.16
N GLY A 100 -9.60 14.36 1.66
CA GLY A 100 -9.52 14.17 0.21
C GLY A 100 -8.49 13.15 -0.18
N TYR A 101 -8.19 13.11 -1.48
CA TYR A 101 -7.26 12.13 -2.00
C TYR A 101 -6.44 12.71 -3.15
N VAL A 102 -5.31 12.06 -3.43
CA VAL A 102 -4.43 12.37 -4.55
C VAL A 102 -4.20 11.09 -5.33
N VAL A 103 -4.26 11.16 -6.65
CA VAL A 103 -4.05 10.01 -7.52
C VAL A 103 -2.76 10.21 -8.31
N ARG A 104 -1.90 9.18 -8.32
CA ARG A 104 -0.70 9.16 -9.15
C ARG A 104 -0.53 7.75 -9.71
N THR A 105 0.14 7.64 -10.86
CA THR A 105 0.46 6.32 -11.40
C THR A 105 1.77 5.82 -10.80
N LEU A 106 1.97 4.49 -10.84
CA LEU A 106 3.25 3.93 -10.38
C LEU A 106 4.41 4.47 -11.22
N GLY A 107 4.17 4.73 -12.51
CA GLY A 107 5.22 5.32 -13.34
C GLY A 107 5.64 6.69 -12.87
N GLU A 108 4.71 7.49 -12.34
CA GLU A 108 5.05 8.78 -11.76
C GLU A 108 5.79 8.64 -10.43
N LEU A 109 5.40 7.64 -9.62
CA LEU A 109 5.98 7.44 -8.29
C LEU A 109 7.29 6.66 -8.34
N LEU A 110 7.51 5.87 -9.37
CA LEU A 110 8.73 5.06 -9.52
C LEU A 110 9.18 5.10 -10.99
N PRO A 111 9.74 6.24 -11.45
CA PRO A 111 10.27 6.32 -12.79
C PRO A 111 11.38 5.30 -13.01
N LEU A 112 11.35 4.61 -14.14
CA LEU A 112 12.36 3.60 -14.46
C LEU A 112 12.44 2.51 -13.41
N GLY A 113 11.27 2.02 -12.96
CA GLY A 113 11.21 0.94 -11.98
C GLY A 113 11.91 -0.32 -12.47
N PHE A 114 12.53 -1.06 -11.52
CA PHE A 114 13.30 -2.24 -11.86
C PHE A 114 12.40 -3.47 -12.03
N ARG A 115 12.65 -4.21 -13.10
CA ARG A 115 11.99 -5.48 -13.35
C ARG A 115 12.95 -6.40 -14.10
N LEU A 116 13.00 -7.66 -13.68
CA LEU A 116 13.84 -8.65 -14.35
C LEU A 116 13.28 -9.12 -15.67
#